data_3190199b14b928f9c32dc5a281a9f583
#
_entry.id   3190199b14b928f9c32dc5a281a9f583
#
_cell.length_a   1.000
_cell.length_b   1.000
_cell.length_c   1.000
_cell.angle_alpha   90.00
_cell.angle_beta   90.00
_cell.angle_gamma   90.00
#
_symmetry.space_group_name_H-M   'P 1'
#
loop_
_entity.id
_entity.type
_entity.pdbx_description
1 polymer ?
#
loop_
_entity_poly.entity_id
_entity_poly.type
_entity_poly.pdbx_seq_one_letter_code
_entity_poly.pdbx_strand_id
1 'polypeptide(L)'
;MNRILSDIEYQNAIDSRLVSEWFWDMFIINALICNPNRNNTNWGFLYNTSKDELLLAPVCSCGASLFPEMSEEKIRDILSDQEEFYNTVIRTPTSAIKQNGKRINYLDFITSCEYEDCYRALKRIQPRIKINEIYEIIDAVPMLTKVRKQFLKEVIKVRNEIIFNHSCI
;
A
#
# COMPACT_ATOMS: atom_id res chain seq x y z
N MET A 1 3.60 13.73 5.11
CA MET A 1 4.85 12.94 4.98
C MET A 1 5.94 13.48 5.90
N ASN A 2 6.45 14.69 5.71
CA ASN A 2 7.61 15.24 6.45
C ASN A 2 7.54 15.11 7.98
N ARG A 3 6.35 15.35 8.59
CA ARG A 3 6.18 15.18 10.03
C ARG A 3 6.37 13.71 10.46
N ILE A 4 5.87 12.75 9.70
CA ILE A 4 6.04 11.32 10.02
C ILE A 4 7.52 10.94 9.99
N LEU A 5 8.25 11.38 8.97
CA LEU A 5 9.69 11.09 8.85
C LEU A 5 10.48 11.75 9.97
N SER A 6 10.16 13.00 10.33
CA SER A 6 10.74 13.69 11.48
C SER A 6 10.45 12.94 12.80
N ASP A 7 9.20 12.53 13.03
CA ASP A 7 8.83 11.76 14.23
C ASP A 7 9.59 10.42 14.31
N ILE A 8 9.82 9.76 13.16
CA ILE A 8 10.64 8.53 13.07
C ILE A 8 12.11 8.81 13.41
N GLU A 9 12.66 9.89 12.89
CA GLU A 9 14.08 10.25 13.10
C GLU A 9 14.38 10.61 14.55
N TYR A 10 13.48 11.36 15.20
CA TYR A 10 13.72 11.89 16.55
C TYR A 10 13.27 10.98 17.70
N GLN A 11 12.54 9.88 17.42
CA GLN A 11 12.21 8.89 18.45
C GLN A 11 13.47 8.07 18.82
N ASN A 12 13.61 7.75 20.11
CA ASN A 12 14.78 7.03 20.65
C ASN A 12 14.44 5.61 21.18
N ALA A 13 13.21 5.15 20.95
CA ALA A 13 12.72 3.90 21.53
C ALA A 13 13.17 2.65 20.73
N ILE A 14 13.32 2.80 19.41
CA ILE A 14 13.80 1.75 18.49
C ILE A 14 14.76 2.41 17.50
N ASP A 15 15.70 1.65 16.94
CA ASP A 15 16.57 2.15 15.87
C ASP A 15 15.73 2.81 14.75
N SER A 16 15.94 4.11 14.56
CA SER A 16 15.16 4.93 13.62
C SER A 16 15.26 4.42 12.18
N ARG A 17 16.38 3.79 11.81
CA ARG A 17 16.56 3.16 10.50
C ARG A 17 15.61 1.98 10.32
N LEU A 18 15.45 1.12 11.33
CA LEU A 18 14.51 -0.02 11.28
C LEU A 18 13.07 0.47 11.16
N VAL A 19 12.73 1.54 11.89
CA VAL A 19 11.38 2.14 11.82
C VAL A 19 11.13 2.74 10.44
N SER A 20 12.12 3.45 9.86
CA SER A 20 12.04 4.01 8.52
C SER A 20 11.85 2.92 7.47
N GLU A 21 12.67 1.87 7.50
CA GLU A 21 12.57 0.74 6.58
C GLU A 21 11.19 0.09 6.65
N TRP A 22 10.70 -0.19 7.86
CA TRP A 22 9.38 -0.76 8.07
C TRP A 22 8.25 0.15 7.59
N PHE A 23 8.34 1.46 7.84
CA PHE A 23 7.36 2.44 7.38
C PHE A 23 7.27 2.47 5.86
N TRP A 24 8.41 2.52 5.16
CA TRP A 24 8.43 2.57 3.72
C TRP A 24 7.99 1.24 3.08
N ASP A 25 8.37 0.10 3.65
CA ASP A 25 7.88 -1.22 3.20
C ASP A 25 6.35 -1.28 3.33
N MET A 26 5.80 -0.86 4.47
CA MET A 26 4.36 -0.74 4.67
C MET A 26 3.73 0.22 3.65
N PHE A 27 4.35 1.36 3.36
CA PHE A 27 3.86 2.34 2.40
C PHE A 27 3.73 1.75 1.00
N ILE A 28 4.75 1.03 0.52
CA ILE A 28 4.74 0.34 -0.79
C ILE A 28 3.63 -0.72 -0.85
N ILE A 29 3.48 -1.53 0.19
CA ILE A 29 2.40 -2.53 0.23
C ILE A 29 1.02 -1.86 0.22
N ASN A 30 0.83 -0.77 0.99
CA ASN A 30 -0.44 -0.02 0.96
C ASN A 30 -0.73 0.61 -0.41
N ALA A 31 0.32 1.02 -1.14
CA ALA A 31 0.19 1.45 -2.52
C ALA A 31 -0.29 0.31 -3.42
N LEU A 32 0.31 -0.88 -3.32
CA LEU A 32 -0.07 -2.05 -4.13
C LEU A 32 -1.52 -2.47 -3.92
N ILE A 33 -1.97 -2.53 -2.66
CA ILE A 33 -3.33 -2.95 -2.30
C ILE A 33 -4.36 -1.81 -2.28
N CYS A 34 -4.02 -0.62 -2.77
CA CYS A 34 -4.95 0.53 -2.81
C CYS A 34 -5.54 0.89 -1.45
N ASN A 35 -4.78 0.89 -0.35
CA ASN A 35 -5.31 1.22 0.97
C ASN A 35 -5.47 2.74 1.16
N PRO A 36 -6.69 3.31 1.15
CA PRO A 36 -6.89 4.75 1.29
C PRO A 36 -6.82 5.23 2.75
N ASN A 37 -6.76 4.31 3.71
CA ASN A 37 -6.97 4.61 5.12
C ASN A 37 -5.72 4.49 5.99
N ARG A 38 -4.52 4.37 5.40
CA ARG A 38 -3.29 4.39 6.18
C ARG A 38 -3.06 5.78 6.77
N ASN A 39 -3.15 5.90 8.08
CA ASN A 39 -2.97 7.14 8.84
C ASN A 39 -2.19 6.88 10.14
N ASN A 40 -1.94 7.91 10.94
CA ASN A 40 -1.12 7.81 12.15
C ASN A 40 -1.72 6.98 13.28
N THR A 41 -2.98 6.54 13.19
CA THR A 41 -3.65 5.78 14.25
C THR A 41 -3.70 4.28 13.99
N ASN A 42 -3.26 3.83 12.81
CA ASN A 42 -3.35 2.43 12.41
C ASN A 42 -2.01 1.79 12.04
N TRP A 43 -0.95 2.30 12.59
CA TRP A 43 0.39 1.70 12.64
C TRP A 43 1.14 2.19 13.89
N GLY A 44 2.17 1.50 14.33
CA GLY A 44 2.92 1.90 15.51
C GLY A 44 3.71 0.76 16.13
N PHE A 45 3.79 0.75 17.44
CA PHE A 45 4.62 -0.15 18.21
C PHE A 45 3.79 -1.01 19.16
N LEU A 46 4.32 -2.17 19.52
CA LEU A 46 3.84 -3.02 20.58
C LEU A 46 4.84 -3.00 21.74
N TYR A 47 4.34 -2.81 22.96
CA TYR A 47 5.16 -2.90 24.14
C TYR A 47 5.03 -4.27 24.79
N ASN A 48 6.14 -4.99 24.88
CA ASN A 48 6.23 -6.26 25.58
C ASN A 48 6.57 -6.02 27.05
N THR A 49 5.57 -6.04 27.91
CA THR A 49 5.73 -5.77 29.33
C THR A 49 6.61 -6.80 30.07
N SER A 50 6.67 -8.04 29.57
CA SER A 50 7.48 -9.10 30.20
C SER A 50 8.96 -8.95 29.95
N LYS A 51 9.34 -8.29 28.84
CA LYS A 51 10.73 -8.09 28.44
C LYS A 51 11.18 -6.65 28.53
N ASP A 52 10.27 -5.73 28.90
CA ASP A 52 10.50 -4.28 28.85
C ASP A 52 11.01 -3.82 27.49
N GLU A 53 10.37 -4.29 26.42
CA GLU A 53 10.84 -4.14 25.05
C GLU A 53 9.76 -3.54 24.15
N LEU A 54 10.13 -2.56 23.32
CA LEU A 54 9.27 -1.99 22.30
C LEU A 54 9.56 -2.65 20.95
N LEU A 55 8.53 -3.15 20.28
CA LEU A 55 8.60 -3.84 19.00
C LEU A 55 7.78 -3.13 17.94
N LEU A 56 8.16 -3.25 16.68
CA LEU A 56 7.32 -2.83 15.57
C LEU A 56 6.04 -3.67 15.53
N ALA A 57 4.88 -3.01 15.50
CA ALA A 57 3.61 -3.70 15.40
C ALA A 57 3.46 -4.34 14.01
N PRO A 58 2.83 -5.51 13.89
CA PRO A 58 2.44 -6.04 12.59
C PRO A 58 1.58 -5.06 11.80
N VAL A 59 1.73 -5.04 10.46
CA VAL A 59 0.87 -4.22 9.60
C VAL A 59 -0.57 -4.70 9.72
N CYS A 60 -1.46 -3.80 10.11
CA CYS A 60 -2.89 -4.06 10.32
C CYS A 60 -3.76 -3.02 9.57
N SER A 61 -5.08 -3.04 9.79
CA SER A 61 -6.02 -2.05 9.25
C SER A 61 -6.02 -1.95 7.72
N CYS A 62 -6.01 -3.11 7.06
CA CYS A 62 -6.07 -3.19 5.59
C CYS A 62 -7.51 -3.39 5.05
N GLY A 63 -8.55 -3.37 5.90
CA GLY A 63 -9.94 -3.66 5.51
C GLY A 63 -10.54 -2.70 4.48
N ALA A 64 -9.99 -1.49 4.32
CA ALA A 64 -10.40 -0.53 3.30
C ALA A 64 -9.69 -0.72 1.95
N SER A 65 -8.82 -1.73 1.84
CA SER A 65 -8.04 -1.99 0.63
C SER A 65 -8.85 -2.69 -0.45
N LEU A 66 -8.41 -2.56 -1.70
CA LEU A 66 -8.97 -3.31 -2.84
C LEU A 66 -10.48 -3.06 -3.07
N PHE A 67 -10.94 -1.84 -2.77
CA PHE A 67 -12.30 -1.38 -3.08
C PHE A 67 -13.43 -2.26 -2.50
N PRO A 68 -13.46 -2.54 -1.18
CA PRO A 68 -14.43 -3.46 -0.58
C PRO A 68 -15.88 -3.01 -0.75
N GLU A 69 -16.13 -1.70 -0.76
CA GLU A 69 -17.47 -1.12 -0.87
C GLU A 69 -18.00 -1.01 -2.32
N MET A 70 -17.18 -1.37 -3.32
CA MET A 70 -17.58 -1.26 -4.72
C MET A 70 -18.58 -2.37 -5.08
N SER A 71 -19.73 -2.01 -5.67
CA SER A 71 -20.74 -2.97 -6.09
C SER A 71 -20.28 -3.82 -7.28
N GLU A 72 -20.86 -5.00 -7.44
CA GLU A 72 -20.60 -5.88 -8.59
C GLU A 72 -20.97 -5.24 -9.93
N GLU A 73 -22.04 -4.44 -9.96
CA GLU A 73 -22.47 -3.68 -11.13
C GLU A 73 -21.37 -2.68 -11.53
N LYS A 74 -20.94 -1.86 -10.57
CA LYS A 74 -19.85 -0.89 -10.82
C LYS A 74 -18.55 -1.55 -11.27
N ILE A 75 -18.23 -2.74 -10.72
CA ILE A 75 -17.05 -3.51 -11.15
C ILE A 75 -17.18 -3.95 -12.61
N ARG A 76 -18.35 -4.41 -13.05
CA ARG A 76 -18.57 -4.80 -14.45
C ARG A 76 -18.42 -3.61 -15.39
N ASP A 77 -18.99 -2.46 -15.02
CA ASP A 77 -18.87 -1.23 -15.80
C ASP A 77 -17.40 -0.84 -15.96
N ILE A 78 -16.66 -0.78 -14.85
CA ILE A 78 -15.23 -0.45 -14.85
C ILE A 78 -14.41 -1.45 -15.67
N LEU A 79 -14.67 -2.76 -15.56
CA LEU A 79 -13.95 -3.77 -16.35
C LEU A 79 -14.27 -3.68 -17.85
N SER A 80 -15.39 -3.10 -18.25
CA SER A 80 -15.77 -2.90 -19.65
C SER A 80 -15.21 -1.62 -20.27
N ASP A 81 -14.73 -0.69 -19.45
CA ASP A 81 -14.16 0.58 -19.87
C ASP A 81 -12.71 0.71 -19.37
N GLN A 82 -11.76 0.58 -20.31
CA GLN A 82 -10.33 0.61 -19.97
C GLN A 82 -9.88 1.96 -19.41
N GLU A 83 -10.46 3.06 -19.85
CA GLU A 83 -10.11 4.39 -19.34
C GLU A 83 -10.65 4.58 -17.93
N GLU A 84 -11.89 4.18 -17.67
CA GLU A 84 -12.47 4.23 -16.34
C GLU A 84 -11.75 3.28 -15.36
N PHE A 85 -11.37 2.08 -15.82
CA PHE A 85 -10.55 1.16 -15.03
C PHE A 85 -9.22 1.80 -14.63
N TYR A 86 -8.50 2.37 -15.60
CA TYR A 86 -7.23 3.04 -15.35
C TYR A 86 -7.39 4.21 -14.38
N ASN A 87 -8.36 5.08 -14.60
CA ASN A 87 -8.65 6.21 -13.71
C ASN A 87 -8.98 5.75 -12.28
N THR A 88 -9.79 4.71 -12.14
CA THR A 88 -10.16 4.14 -10.84
C THR A 88 -8.95 3.57 -10.11
N VAL A 89 -8.13 2.76 -10.79
CA VAL A 89 -7.04 2.01 -10.17
C VAL A 89 -5.82 2.90 -9.90
N ILE A 90 -5.57 3.90 -10.73
CA ILE A 90 -4.37 4.72 -10.67
C ILE A 90 -4.61 6.02 -9.91
N ARG A 91 -5.70 6.73 -10.22
CA ARG A 91 -5.94 8.08 -9.70
C ARG A 91 -6.71 8.10 -8.38
N THR A 92 -7.62 7.13 -8.17
CA THR A 92 -8.56 7.18 -7.06
C THR A 92 -7.96 6.81 -5.70
N PRO A 93 -7.12 5.79 -5.54
CA PRO A 93 -6.61 5.46 -4.21
C PRO A 93 -5.56 6.47 -3.76
N THR A 94 -6.00 7.49 -3.05
CA THR A 94 -5.10 8.40 -2.34
C THR A 94 -4.86 7.89 -0.93
N SER A 95 -3.64 8.02 -0.44
CA SER A 95 -3.30 7.74 0.96
C SER A 95 -4.01 8.72 1.91
N ALA A 96 -4.29 8.32 3.14
CA ALA A 96 -4.65 9.27 4.20
C ALA A 96 -3.46 10.13 4.66
N ILE A 97 -2.24 9.73 4.33
CA ILE A 97 -1.03 10.53 4.57
C ILE A 97 -1.08 11.77 3.69
N LYS A 98 -0.68 12.90 4.26
CA LYS A 98 -0.68 14.19 3.57
C LYS A 98 0.73 14.72 3.36
N GLN A 99 0.94 15.40 2.23
CA GLN A 99 2.10 16.23 1.97
C GLN A 99 1.58 17.64 1.64
N ASN A 100 2.12 18.67 2.28
CA ASN A 100 1.68 20.05 2.11
C ASN A 100 0.15 20.25 2.26
N GLY A 101 -0.46 19.54 3.23
CA GLY A 101 -1.89 19.62 3.52
C GLY A 101 -2.80 18.80 2.58
N LYS A 102 -2.31 18.29 1.46
CA LYS A 102 -3.07 17.49 0.50
C LYS A 102 -2.79 16.00 0.67
N ARG A 103 -3.81 15.16 0.50
CA ARG A 103 -3.64 13.71 0.44
C ARG A 103 -2.76 13.35 -0.75
N ILE A 104 -1.82 12.45 -0.56
CA ILE A 104 -0.94 11.98 -1.63
C ILE A 104 -1.60 10.87 -2.45
N ASN A 105 -1.45 10.91 -3.77
CA ASN A 105 -1.63 9.72 -4.59
C ASN A 105 -0.39 8.85 -4.42
N TYR A 106 -0.58 7.58 -4.12
CA TYR A 106 0.54 6.66 -3.89
C TYR A 106 1.48 6.54 -5.08
N LEU A 107 0.90 6.42 -6.29
CA LEU A 107 1.70 6.17 -7.49
C LEU A 107 2.46 7.42 -7.90
N ASP A 108 1.82 8.58 -7.92
CA ASP A 108 2.48 9.86 -8.22
C ASP A 108 3.65 10.11 -7.24
N PHE A 109 3.42 9.79 -5.96
CA PHE A 109 4.45 9.94 -4.93
C PHE A 109 5.64 9.00 -5.13
N ILE A 110 5.37 7.72 -5.41
CA ILE A 110 6.41 6.71 -5.63
C ILE A 110 7.20 7.03 -6.89
N THR A 111 6.53 7.41 -7.98
CA THR A 111 7.17 7.71 -9.26
C THR A 111 7.89 9.06 -9.29
N SER A 112 7.62 9.96 -8.32
CA SER A 112 8.37 11.21 -8.20
C SER A 112 9.83 11.03 -7.80
N CYS A 113 10.16 9.88 -7.20
CA CYS A 113 11.50 9.53 -6.74
C CYS A 113 12.14 10.53 -5.75
N GLU A 114 11.31 11.32 -5.08
CA GLU A 114 11.75 12.38 -4.17
C GLU A 114 12.45 11.83 -2.92
N TYR A 115 12.10 10.59 -2.49
CA TYR A 115 12.59 9.98 -1.26
C TYR A 115 13.41 8.73 -1.52
N GLU A 116 14.71 8.79 -1.24
CA GLU A 116 15.63 7.66 -1.45
C GLU A 116 15.23 6.41 -0.68
N ASP A 117 14.74 6.56 0.57
CA ASP A 117 14.29 5.43 1.39
C ASP A 117 13.04 4.75 0.81
N CYS A 118 12.16 5.50 0.16
CA CYS A 118 11.05 4.94 -0.61
C CYS A 118 11.56 4.07 -1.77
N TYR A 119 12.56 4.54 -2.48
CA TYR A 119 13.20 3.78 -3.56
C TYR A 119 13.90 2.50 -3.04
N ARG A 120 14.61 2.60 -1.92
CA ARG A 120 15.20 1.43 -1.25
C ARG A 120 14.16 0.39 -0.86
N ALA A 121 12.98 0.84 -0.37
CA ALA A 121 11.86 -0.05 -0.07
C ALA A 121 11.31 -0.75 -1.31
N LEU A 122 11.20 -0.06 -2.45
CA LEU A 122 10.81 -0.69 -3.72
C LEU A 122 11.75 -1.86 -4.06
N LYS A 123 13.06 -1.65 -3.96
CA LYS A 123 14.05 -2.71 -4.23
C LYS A 123 13.96 -3.89 -3.26
N ARG A 124 13.60 -3.65 -1.98
CA ARG A 124 13.40 -4.71 -0.99
C ARG A 124 12.11 -5.49 -1.21
N ILE A 125 11.02 -4.80 -1.60
CA ILE A 125 9.68 -5.39 -1.70
C ILE A 125 9.49 -6.10 -3.05
N GLN A 126 9.98 -5.56 -4.15
CA GLN A 126 9.79 -6.12 -5.50
C GLN A 126 10.06 -7.65 -5.58
N PRO A 127 11.20 -8.19 -5.12
CA PRO A 127 11.46 -9.63 -5.22
C PRO A 127 10.58 -10.50 -4.31
N ARG A 128 9.88 -9.87 -3.36
CA ARG A 128 8.97 -10.55 -2.43
C ARG A 128 7.54 -10.63 -2.96
N ILE A 129 7.19 -9.85 -3.97
CA ILE A 129 5.85 -9.88 -4.57
C ILE A 129 5.74 -11.09 -5.51
N LYS A 130 4.94 -12.05 -5.09
CA LYS A 130 4.66 -13.29 -5.82
C LYS A 130 3.27 -13.22 -6.42
N ILE A 131 3.15 -12.62 -7.59
CA ILE A 131 1.85 -12.36 -8.23
C ILE A 131 0.99 -13.62 -8.35
N ASN A 132 1.58 -14.75 -8.72
CA ASN A 132 0.83 -15.99 -8.85
C ASN A 132 0.28 -16.48 -7.49
N GLU A 133 1.05 -16.38 -6.41
CA GLU A 133 0.59 -16.72 -5.06
C GLU A 133 -0.56 -15.79 -4.62
N ILE A 134 -0.49 -14.50 -4.95
CA ILE A 134 -1.57 -13.53 -4.70
C ILE A 134 -2.84 -13.94 -5.46
N TYR A 135 -2.73 -14.37 -6.72
CA TYR A 135 -3.85 -14.83 -7.52
C TYR A 135 -4.48 -16.11 -6.94
N GLU A 136 -3.67 -17.05 -6.48
CA GLU A 136 -4.14 -18.25 -5.80
C GLU A 136 -4.93 -17.91 -4.52
N ILE A 137 -4.44 -16.95 -3.72
CA ILE A 137 -5.16 -16.45 -2.53
C ILE A 137 -6.52 -15.86 -2.93
N ILE A 138 -6.57 -15.02 -3.97
CA ILE A 138 -7.82 -14.42 -4.46
C ILE A 138 -8.79 -15.54 -4.93
N ASP A 139 -8.28 -16.52 -5.66
CA ASP A 139 -9.09 -17.63 -6.16
C ASP A 139 -9.63 -18.54 -5.05
N ALA A 140 -8.86 -18.70 -3.99
CA ALA A 140 -9.24 -19.55 -2.84
C ALA A 140 -10.36 -18.92 -1.98
N VAL A 141 -10.65 -17.62 -2.10
CA VAL A 141 -11.71 -16.98 -1.30
C VAL A 141 -13.09 -17.38 -1.82
N PRO A 142 -13.88 -18.18 -1.08
CA PRO A 142 -15.13 -18.76 -1.60
C PRO A 142 -16.26 -17.74 -1.75
N MET A 143 -16.23 -16.64 -0.97
CA MET A 143 -17.28 -15.62 -0.96
C MET A 143 -17.16 -14.62 -2.11
N LEU A 144 -16.06 -14.61 -2.85
CA LEU A 144 -15.86 -13.69 -3.97
C LEU A 144 -16.46 -14.24 -5.26
N THR A 145 -17.21 -13.40 -5.96
CA THR A 145 -17.71 -13.72 -7.29
C THR A 145 -16.56 -13.79 -8.32
N LYS A 146 -16.81 -14.44 -9.45
CA LYS A 146 -15.83 -14.50 -10.55
C LYS A 146 -15.42 -13.09 -11.02
N VAL A 147 -16.40 -12.19 -11.12
CA VAL A 147 -16.17 -10.80 -11.58
C VAL A 147 -15.28 -10.06 -10.58
N ARG A 148 -15.55 -10.18 -9.29
CA ARG A 148 -14.71 -9.56 -8.27
C ARG A 148 -13.31 -10.13 -8.25
N LYS A 149 -13.15 -11.45 -8.36
CA LYS A 149 -11.82 -12.08 -8.47
C LYS A 149 -11.03 -11.56 -9.66
N GLN A 150 -11.66 -11.45 -10.82
CA GLN A 150 -11.05 -10.86 -12.02
C GLN A 150 -10.62 -9.42 -11.76
N PHE A 151 -11.50 -8.58 -11.23
CA PHE A 151 -11.21 -7.18 -10.91
C PHE A 151 -10.00 -7.06 -9.97
N LEU A 152 -9.99 -7.81 -8.87
CA LEU A 152 -8.88 -7.77 -7.90
C LEU A 152 -7.54 -8.16 -8.54
N LYS A 153 -7.53 -9.17 -9.39
CA LYS A 153 -6.32 -9.58 -10.11
C LYS A 153 -5.82 -8.51 -11.06
N GLU A 154 -6.70 -7.89 -11.84
CA GLU A 154 -6.33 -6.79 -12.74
C GLU A 154 -5.84 -5.57 -11.97
N VAL A 155 -6.48 -5.21 -10.84
CA VAL A 155 -6.01 -4.14 -9.96
C VAL A 155 -4.57 -4.40 -9.50
N ILE A 156 -4.31 -5.57 -8.92
CA ILE A 156 -2.98 -5.94 -8.41
C ILE A 156 -1.95 -5.95 -9.54
N LYS A 157 -2.30 -6.50 -10.71
CA LYS A 157 -1.43 -6.56 -11.88
C LYS A 157 -0.98 -5.18 -12.32
N VAL A 158 -1.95 -4.28 -12.59
CA VAL A 158 -1.67 -2.95 -13.10
C VAL A 158 -0.86 -2.13 -12.09
N ARG A 159 -1.22 -2.19 -10.81
CA ARG A 159 -0.47 -1.48 -9.77
C ARG A 159 0.94 -2.03 -9.58
N ASN A 160 1.12 -3.34 -9.63
CA ASN A 160 2.44 -3.96 -9.58
C ASN A 160 3.32 -3.49 -10.75
N GLU A 161 2.77 -3.48 -11.95
CA GLU A 161 3.49 -3.00 -13.14
C GLU A 161 3.92 -1.54 -13.00
N ILE A 162 3.03 -0.65 -12.55
CA ILE A 162 3.35 0.77 -12.40
C ILE A 162 4.35 1.01 -11.26
N ILE A 163 4.12 0.39 -10.09
CA ILE A 163 4.97 0.59 -8.92
C ILE A 163 6.40 0.12 -9.19
N PHE A 164 6.59 -1.02 -9.84
CA PHE A 164 7.90 -1.65 -9.92
C PHE A 164 8.60 -1.51 -11.27
N ASN A 165 7.88 -1.18 -12.36
CA ASN A 165 8.49 -1.03 -13.68
C ASN A 165 8.74 0.44 -14.08
N HIS A 166 8.04 1.40 -13.46
CA HIS A 166 8.16 2.82 -13.78
C HIS A 166 8.82 3.66 -12.67
N SER A 167 9.32 3.02 -11.61
CA SER A 167 9.94 3.71 -10.50
C SER A 167 11.42 3.92 -10.77
N CYS A 168 11.82 5.16 -10.99
CA CYS A 168 13.20 5.64 -10.91
C CYS A 168 14.27 4.77 -11.63
N ILE A 169 14.27 4.80 -12.94
CA ILE A 169 15.44 4.37 -13.72
C ILE A 169 16.42 5.51 -13.81
#